data_212b594a49f827093344834bc2be6bf5
#
_entry.id   212b594a49f827093344834bc2be6bf5
#
_cell.length_a   1.000
_cell.length_b   1.000
_cell.length_c   1.000
_cell.angle_alpha   90.00
_cell.angle_beta   90.00
_cell.angle_gamma   90.00
#
_symmetry.space_group_name_H-M   'P 1'
#
loop_
_entity.id
_entity.type
_entity.pdbx_description
1 polymer ?
#
loop_
_entity_poly.entity_id
_entity_poly.type
_entity_poly.pdbx_seq_one_letter_code
_entity_poly.pdbx_strand_id
1 'polypeptide(L)'
;MKTTIVKNSKIDRLKGFRKSIYMFLRYIYHKYIKNISNPKYYHYYYDGIATRHNVSFLNNENFLRAYNRGKKTFNFDHEMPFRAHQSIWSAKNAFILEGDFIEFGTGKGFTMSCVLESLPEWNNSQKKMWLFDTFKPGVVGHDGNQDGNEKCRFYAENIEEIKKYFSSWKNVNLIEGKLPNTLKEILKEEKITKVSFIHVDLNYPKVESDCLDLIWPLLVKGGIILFDDYAYSGFEESYKLMNNFAKRVNKLILTTPSGQGILIK
;
A
#
# COMPACT_ATOMS: atom_id res chain seq x y z
N MET A 1 -21.75 26.35 7.38
CA MET A 1 -20.64 26.47 6.41
C MET A 1 -20.87 25.41 5.34
N LYS A 2 -21.22 25.82 4.11
CA LYS A 2 -21.39 24.89 2.99
C LYS A 2 -20.00 24.49 2.50
N THR A 3 -19.63 23.26 2.75
CA THR A 3 -18.39 22.65 2.20
C THR A 3 -18.54 22.63 0.69
N THR A 4 -17.79 23.46 0.00
CA THR A 4 -17.68 23.38 -1.46
C THR A 4 -16.89 22.11 -1.76
N ILE A 5 -17.61 21.03 -2.02
CA ILE A 5 -17.02 19.82 -2.60
C ILE A 5 -16.41 20.27 -3.92
N VAL A 6 -15.09 20.14 -4.05
CA VAL A 6 -14.39 20.37 -5.30
C VAL A 6 -15.07 19.47 -6.33
N LYS A 7 -15.89 20.07 -7.18
CA LYS A 7 -16.68 19.37 -8.18
C LYS A 7 -15.72 18.73 -9.18
N ASN A 8 -15.79 17.41 -9.22
CA ASN A 8 -15.47 16.54 -10.34
C ASN A 8 -14.30 16.95 -11.23
N SER A 9 -13.22 16.26 -11.10
CA SER A 9 -12.11 16.38 -12.06
C SER A 9 -12.66 16.21 -13.49
N LYS A 10 -12.02 16.84 -14.47
CA LYS A 10 -12.43 16.69 -15.89
C LYS A 10 -12.53 15.22 -16.33
N ILE A 11 -11.85 14.33 -15.62
CA ILE A 11 -11.79 12.88 -15.86
C ILE A 11 -13.16 12.22 -15.58
N ASP A 12 -13.86 12.61 -14.52
CA ASP A 12 -15.12 11.98 -14.12
C ASP A 12 -16.28 12.28 -15.09
N ARG A 13 -16.08 13.28 -15.96
CA ARG A 13 -17.05 13.65 -17.02
C ARG A 13 -16.87 12.87 -18.32
N LEU A 14 -15.79 12.09 -18.44
CA LEU A 14 -15.48 11.34 -19.65
C LEU A 14 -15.96 9.90 -19.52
N LYS A 15 -16.84 9.45 -20.43
CA LYS A 15 -17.36 8.07 -20.45
C LYS A 15 -16.55 7.18 -21.41
N GLY A 16 -16.23 5.95 -20.96
CA GLY A 16 -15.71 4.89 -21.81
C GLY A 16 -14.41 5.23 -22.56
N PHE A 17 -14.41 5.02 -23.88
CA PHE A 17 -13.26 5.17 -24.78
C PHE A 17 -12.56 6.54 -24.68
N ARG A 18 -13.30 7.62 -24.45
CA ARG A 18 -12.73 8.96 -24.26
C ARG A 18 -11.89 9.05 -22.98
N LYS A 19 -12.28 8.36 -21.91
CA LYS A 19 -11.50 8.29 -20.68
C LYS A 19 -10.16 7.59 -20.91
N SER A 20 -10.17 6.47 -21.65
CA SER A 20 -8.95 5.73 -21.99
C SER A 20 -7.99 6.55 -22.86
N ILE A 21 -8.50 7.24 -23.88
CA ILE A 21 -7.68 8.15 -24.70
C ILE A 21 -7.10 9.29 -23.85
N TYR A 22 -7.91 9.91 -22.97
CA TYR A 22 -7.44 10.97 -22.10
C TYR A 22 -6.34 10.48 -21.15
N MET A 23 -6.49 9.31 -20.55
CA MET A 23 -5.48 8.71 -19.67
C MET A 23 -4.20 8.36 -20.43
N PHE A 24 -4.32 7.83 -21.64
CA PHE A 24 -3.18 7.55 -22.52
C PHE A 24 -2.44 8.83 -22.94
N LEU A 25 -3.17 9.85 -23.39
CA LEU A 25 -2.58 11.15 -23.74
C LEU A 25 -1.95 11.84 -22.51
N ARG A 26 -2.57 11.71 -21.34
CA ARG A 26 -2.01 12.18 -20.09
C ARG A 26 -0.72 11.43 -19.72
N TYR A 27 -0.68 10.11 -19.88
CA TYR A 27 0.51 9.29 -19.70
C TYR A 27 1.64 9.75 -20.63
N ILE A 28 1.37 9.89 -21.96
CA ILE A 28 2.33 10.39 -22.94
C ILE A 28 2.82 11.81 -22.59
N TYR A 29 1.89 12.69 -22.23
CA TYR A 29 2.24 14.04 -21.80
C TYR A 29 3.18 14.03 -20.59
N HIS A 30 2.83 13.28 -19.54
CA HIS A 30 3.65 13.20 -18.33
C HIS A 30 4.98 12.49 -18.57
N LYS A 31 5.00 11.43 -19.36
CA LYS A 31 6.22 10.63 -19.60
C LYS A 31 7.21 11.31 -20.58
N TYR A 32 6.70 11.97 -21.62
CA TYR A 32 7.55 12.46 -22.71
C TYR A 32 7.52 13.97 -22.90
N ILE A 33 6.36 14.62 -22.80
CA ILE A 33 6.20 16.03 -23.17
C ILE A 33 6.49 16.96 -22.00
N LYS A 34 6.02 16.63 -20.80
CA LYS A 34 6.28 17.43 -19.60
C LYS A 34 7.78 17.46 -19.25
N ASN A 35 8.46 16.36 -19.52
CA ASN A 35 9.91 16.24 -19.31
C ASN A 35 10.73 17.02 -20.36
N ILE A 36 10.20 17.14 -21.58
CA ILE A 36 10.83 17.95 -22.65
C ILE A 36 10.62 19.43 -22.34
N SER A 37 9.49 19.82 -21.78
CA SER A 37 9.15 21.23 -21.58
C SER A 37 9.84 21.89 -20.39
N ASN A 38 10.24 21.14 -19.34
CA ASN A 38 11.01 21.71 -18.23
C ASN A 38 11.66 20.70 -17.27
N PRO A 39 12.66 19.88 -17.68
CA PRO A 39 13.29 18.88 -16.81
C PRO A 39 14.09 19.52 -15.65
N LYS A 40 14.44 20.81 -15.74
CA LYS A 40 15.14 21.55 -14.68
C LYS A 40 14.21 22.04 -13.55
N TYR A 41 12.90 21.90 -13.70
CA TYR A 41 11.94 22.53 -12.79
C TYR A 41 11.52 21.66 -11.62
N TYR A 42 11.57 20.32 -11.77
CA TYR A 42 11.18 19.39 -10.72
C TYR A 42 12.36 18.47 -10.38
N HIS A 43 12.57 18.26 -9.08
CA HIS A 43 13.53 17.29 -8.58
C HIS A 43 12.98 15.85 -8.65
N TYR A 44 11.64 15.73 -8.67
CA TYR A 44 10.93 14.46 -8.77
C TYR A 44 9.56 14.66 -9.45
N TYR A 45 9.11 13.67 -10.27
CA TYR A 45 7.84 13.74 -11.02
C TYR A 45 7.29 12.35 -11.41
N TYR A 46 7.24 11.42 -10.44
CA TYR A 46 6.67 10.07 -10.64
C TYR A 46 5.49 9.84 -9.71
N ASP A 47 4.72 8.77 -9.94
CA ASP A 47 3.62 8.33 -9.10
C ASP A 47 2.64 9.45 -8.71
N GLY A 48 2.23 10.24 -9.69
CA GLY A 48 1.31 11.37 -9.47
C GLY A 48 1.90 12.58 -8.75
N ILE A 49 3.15 12.53 -8.31
CA ILE A 49 3.85 13.59 -7.60
C ILE A 49 4.77 14.35 -8.56
N ALA A 50 4.72 15.68 -8.51
CA ALA A 50 5.72 16.56 -9.11
C ALA A 50 6.16 17.59 -8.07
N THR A 51 7.42 17.56 -7.64
CA THR A 51 7.91 18.46 -6.59
C THR A 51 9.27 19.06 -6.89
N ARG A 52 9.46 20.30 -6.43
CA ARG A 52 10.75 21.02 -6.41
C ARG A 52 11.40 20.99 -5.03
N HIS A 53 10.73 20.37 -4.07
CA HIS A 53 11.25 20.28 -2.72
C HIS A 53 12.39 19.27 -2.63
N ASN A 54 13.07 19.26 -1.51
CA ASN A 54 14.15 18.34 -1.23
C ASN A 54 13.65 16.89 -1.25
N VAL A 55 14.29 16.06 -2.03
CA VAL A 55 14.03 14.63 -2.18
C VAL A 55 15.30 13.80 -1.86
N SER A 56 16.14 14.32 -0.97
CA SER A 56 17.44 13.71 -0.63
C SER A 56 17.33 12.28 -0.10
N PHE A 57 16.16 11.86 0.41
CA PHE A 57 15.96 10.47 0.79
C PHE A 57 16.18 9.49 -0.36
N LEU A 58 15.97 9.93 -1.61
CA LEU A 58 16.24 9.11 -2.80
C LEU A 58 17.71 8.75 -2.97
N ASN A 59 18.62 9.51 -2.35
CA ASN A 59 20.06 9.28 -2.36
C ASN A 59 20.57 8.64 -1.06
N ASN A 60 19.68 8.34 -0.12
CA ASN A 60 20.04 7.67 1.13
C ASN A 60 20.33 6.19 0.88
N GLU A 61 21.53 5.72 1.23
CA GLU A 61 21.98 4.35 0.95
C GLU A 61 21.06 3.29 1.60
N ASN A 62 20.59 3.52 2.81
CA ASN A 62 19.67 2.59 3.48
C ASN A 62 18.32 2.52 2.77
N PHE A 63 17.81 3.66 2.31
CA PHE A 63 16.59 3.70 1.50
C PHE A 63 16.80 3.00 0.17
N LEU A 64 17.88 3.29 -0.55
CA LEU A 64 18.19 2.67 -1.85
C LEU A 64 18.33 1.15 -1.72
N ARG A 65 18.99 0.65 -0.66
CA ARG A 65 19.09 -0.79 -0.40
C ARG A 65 17.69 -1.39 -0.21
N ALA A 66 16.87 -0.79 0.64
CA ALA A 66 15.51 -1.25 0.91
C ALA A 66 14.62 -1.22 -0.36
N TYR A 67 14.64 -0.13 -1.10
CA TYR A 67 13.88 0.02 -2.34
C TYR A 67 14.33 -1.00 -3.41
N ASN A 68 15.64 -1.18 -3.57
CA ASN A 68 16.18 -2.19 -4.47
C ASN A 68 15.84 -3.62 -4.05
N ARG A 69 15.68 -3.89 -2.74
CA ARG A 69 15.18 -5.17 -2.26
C ARG A 69 13.74 -5.41 -2.70
N GLY A 70 12.87 -4.42 -2.53
CA GLY A 70 11.48 -4.48 -3.03
C GLY A 70 11.42 -4.68 -4.54
N LYS A 71 12.21 -3.94 -5.33
CA LYS A 71 12.24 -4.08 -6.80
C LYS A 71 12.55 -5.49 -7.28
N LYS A 72 13.26 -6.31 -6.51
CA LYS A 72 13.56 -7.71 -6.89
C LYS A 72 12.32 -8.61 -6.96
N THR A 73 11.20 -8.20 -6.37
CA THR A 73 9.93 -8.93 -6.45
C THR A 73 9.22 -8.75 -7.79
N PHE A 74 9.69 -7.82 -8.62
CA PHE A 74 9.18 -7.53 -9.95
C PHE A 74 10.28 -7.53 -11.00
N ASN A 75 9.89 -7.69 -12.25
CA ASN A 75 10.80 -7.62 -13.41
C ASN A 75 11.04 -6.17 -13.89
N PHE A 76 10.45 -5.18 -13.23
CA PHE A 76 10.53 -3.77 -13.58
C PHE A 76 10.40 -2.87 -12.35
N ASP A 77 10.80 -1.61 -12.47
CA ASP A 77 10.64 -0.60 -11.43
C ASP A 77 9.27 0.06 -11.57
N HIS A 78 8.48 0.05 -10.51
CA HIS A 78 7.19 0.73 -10.46
C HIS A 78 7.31 2.25 -10.34
N GLU A 79 8.53 2.76 -10.12
CA GLU A 79 8.79 4.18 -9.92
C GLU A 79 7.97 4.80 -8.77
N MET A 80 7.82 4.06 -7.66
CA MET A 80 7.02 4.44 -6.48
C MET A 80 7.87 4.70 -5.21
N PRO A 81 9.00 5.42 -5.27
CA PRO A 81 9.88 5.57 -4.11
C PRO A 81 9.23 6.35 -2.96
N PHE A 82 8.28 7.27 -3.21
CA PHE A 82 7.56 7.96 -2.12
C PHE A 82 6.65 7.01 -1.34
N ARG A 83 5.94 6.09 -2.01
CA ARG A 83 5.15 5.06 -1.33
C ARG A 83 6.04 4.17 -0.47
N ALA A 84 7.13 3.67 -1.01
CA ALA A 84 8.11 2.90 -0.26
C ALA A 84 8.68 3.68 0.93
N HIS A 85 8.99 4.98 0.75
CA HIS A 85 9.50 5.83 1.82
C HIS A 85 8.50 6.00 2.94
N GLN A 86 7.23 6.24 2.63
CA GLN A 86 6.17 6.37 3.62
C GLN A 86 5.90 5.05 4.36
N SER A 87 5.96 3.92 3.66
CA SER A 87 5.83 2.59 4.25
C SER A 87 6.97 2.29 5.22
N ILE A 88 8.21 2.58 4.82
CA ILE A 88 9.41 2.46 5.66
C ILE A 88 9.31 3.38 6.87
N TRP A 89 8.91 4.65 6.68
CA TRP A 89 8.75 5.60 7.77
C TRP A 89 7.70 5.12 8.78
N SER A 90 6.53 4.71 8.30
CA SER A 90 5.45 4.20 9.14
C SER A 90 5.87 2.97 9.93
N ALA A 91 6.50 2.00 9.26
CA ALA A 91 6.98 0.77 9.88
C ALA A 91 8.07 1.02 10.93
N LYS A 92 9.05 1.89 10.66
CA LYS A 92 10.10 2.25 11.62
C LYS A 92 9.55 2.91 12.88
N ASN A 93 8.59 3.82 12.72
CA ASN A 93 7.94 4.45 13.87
C ASN A 93 7.07 3.46 14.67
N ALA A 94 6.46 2.49 14.03
CA ALA A 94 5.69 1.44 14.69
C ALA A 94 6.60 0.34 15.29
N PHE A 95 7.81 0.16 14.81
CA PHE A 95 8.71 -0.91 15.24
C PHE A 95 9.14 -0.77 16.71
N ILE A 96 9.22 0.44 17.22
CA ILE A 96 9.55 0.71 18.64
C ILE A 96 8.41 0.37 19.61
N LEU A 97 7.18 0.19 19.08
CA LEU A 97 6.01 -0.17 19.86
C LEU A 97 5.93 -1.68 20.01
N GLU A 98 5.23 -2.16 21.03
CA GLU A 98 4.91 -3.58 21.18
C GLU A 98 3.88 -4.01 20.10
N GLY A 99 3.98 -5.26 19.63
CA GLY A 99 3.00 -5.85 18.70
C GLY A 99 3.58 -6.16 17.32
N ASP A 100 2.83 -6.96 16.59
CA ASP A 100 3.19 -7.50 15.29
C ASP A 100 2.89 -6.51 14.15
N PHE A 101 3.36 -6.86 12.96
CA PHE A 101 3.08 -6.17 11.72
C PHE A 101 2.12 -7.01 10.85
N ILE A 102 1.21 -6.34 10.16
CA ILE A 102 0.23 -6.98 9.28
C ILE A 102 0.21 -6.27 7.93
N GLU A 103 0.07 -7.05 6.87
CA GLU A 103 -0.29 -6.55 5.54
C GLU A 103 -1.52 -7.29 5.02
N PHE A 104 -2.50 -6.54 4.56
CA PHE A 104 -3.67 -7.04 3.84
C PHE A 104 -3.48 -6.75 2.35
N GLY A 105 -3.27 -7.81 1.55
CA GLY A 105 -2.92 -7.72 0.14
C GLY A 105 -1.41 -7.60 -0.08
N THR A 106 -0.74 -8.75 -0.08
CA THR A 106 0.73 -8.77 -0.21
C THR A 106 1.19 -8.69 -1.66
N GLY A 107 0.38 -9.16 -2.60
CA GLY A 107 0.79 -9.26 -4.01
C GLY A 107 2.12 -9.99 -4.15
N LYS A 108 3.08 -9.38 -4.82
CA LYS A 108 4.45 -9.92 -4.96
C LYS A 108 5.37 -9.56 -3.78
N GLY A 109 4.89 -8.83 -2.80
CA GLY A 109 5.63 -8.51 -1.58
C GLY A 109 6.61 -7.34 -1.69
N PHE A 110 6.41 -6.42 -2.63
CA PHE A 110 7.27 -5.23 -2.81
C PHE A 110 7.37 -4.41 -1.53
N THR A 111 6.24 -3.97 -1.02
CA THR A 111 6.18 -3.02 0.11
C THR A 111 6.81 -3.60 1.36
N MET A 112 6.42 -4.83 1.75
CA MET A 112 6.98 -5.44 2.96
C MET A 112 8.43 -5.90 2.78
N SER A 113 8.89 -6.19 1.56
CA SER A 113 10.33 -6.39 1.30
C SER A 113 11.13 -5.11 1.54
N CYS A 114 10.61 -3.94 1.13
CA CYS A 114 11.23 -2.64 1.44
C CYS A 114 11.25 -2.39 2.96
N VAL A 115 10.14 -2.64 3.63
CA VAL A 115 9.99 -2.44 5.07
C VAL A 115 10.99 -3.32 5.84
N LEU A 116 10.99 -4.62 5.62
CA LEU A 116 11.85 -5.56 6.35
C LEU A 116 13.34 -5.30 6.10
N GLU A 117 13.74 -5.00 4.87
CA GLU A 117 15.12 -4.63 4.55
C GLU A 117 15.57 -3.33 5.24
N SER A 118 14.62 -2.45 5.55
CA SER A 118 14.89 -1.19 6.26
C SER A 118 15.03 -1.37 7.78
N LEU A 119 14.71 -2.56 8.32
CA LEU A 119 14.69 -2.90 9.74
C LEU A 119 15.76 -3.95 10.05
N PRO A 120 17.05 -3.58 10.20
CA PRO A 120 18.14 -4.53 10.41
C PRO A 120 17.96 -5.36 11.70
N GLU A 121 17.25 -4.83 12.68
CA GLU A 121 16.97 -5.51 13.95
C GLU A 121 15.81 -6.50 13.88
N TRP A 122 15.14 -6.63 12.74
CA TRP A 122 13.95 -7.49 12.58
C TRP A 122 14.19 -8.92 13.03
N ASN A 123 15.27 -9.56 12.54
CA ASN A 123 15.60 -10.94 12.85
C ASN A 123 15.98 -11.20 14.32
N ASN A 124 16.28 -10.14 15.06
CA ASN A 124 16.60 -10.18 16.50
C ASN A 124 15.39 -9.80 17.36
N SER A 125 14.31 -9.32 16.75
CA SER A 125 13.06 -8.97 17.43
C SER A 125 12.18 -10.20 17.66
N GLN A 126 11.21 -10.07 18.57
CA GLN A 126 10.17 -11.08 18.77
C GLN A 126 8.91 -10.79 17.92
N LYS A 127 8.94 -9.72 17.14
CA LYS A 127 7.80 -9.34 16.29
C LYS A 127 7.60 -10.36 15.19
N LYS A 128 6.33 -10.51 14.80
CA LYS A 128 5.93 -11.30 13.63
C LYS A 128 5.38 -10.37 12.55
N MET A 129 5.61 -10.78 11.31
CA MET A 129 4.96 -10.21 10.13
C MET A 129 3.91 -11.19 9.65
N TRP A 130 2.69 -10.70 9.43
CA TRP A 130 1.55 -11.47 8.94
C TRP A 130 1.13 -10.92 7.58
N LEU A 131 1.36 -11.69 6.52
CA LEU A 131 1.15 -11.31 5.13
C LEU A 131 -0.05 -12.10 4.58
N PHE A 132 -1.18 -11.40 4.42
CA PHE A 132 -2.43 -12.00 3.97
C PHE A 132 -2.65 -11.74 2.49
N ASP A 133 -2.83 -12.79 1.70
CA ASP A 133 -3.18 -12.72 0.29
C ASP A 133 -3.81 -14.05 -0.17
N THR A 134 -4.46 -14.07 -1.31
CA THR A 134 -4.87 -15.30 -1.96
C THR A 134 -3.69 -16.05 -2.60
N PHE A 135 -2.60 -15.34 -2.91
CA PHE A 135 -1.43 -15.81 -3.65
C PHE A 135 -1.79 -16.61 -4.92
N LYS A 136 -2.88 -16.19 -5.60
CA LYS A 136 -3.38 -16.82 -6.83
C LYS A 136 -3.53 -15.77 -7.92
N PRO A 137 -3.04 -16.05 -9.14
CA PRO A 137 -3.23 -15.15 -10.26
C PRO A 137 -4.72 -14.96 -10.58
N GLY A 138 -5.10 -13.75 -10.96
CA GLY A 138 -6.44 -13.44 -11.48
C GLY A 138 -7.57 -13.39 -10.44
N VAL A 139 -7.30 -13.53 -9.15
CA VAL A 139 -8.28 -13.25 -8.10
C VAL A 139 -8.25 -11.76 -7.80
N VAL A 140 -8.80 -10.99 -8.72
CA VAL A 140 -8.99 -9.56 -8.56
C VAL A 140 -10.47 -9.35 -8.39
N GLY A 141 -10.81 -8.71 -7.34
CA GLY A 141 -12.12 -8.21 -7.21
C GLY A 141 -13.14 -9.15 -6.56
N HIS A 142 -14.10 -8.56 -5.77
CA HIS A 142 -15.17 -9.24 -5.04
C HIS A 142 -16.19 -9.91 -5.96
N ASP A 143 -16.31 -9.44 -7.19
CA ASP A 143 -17.29 -9.86 -8.19
C ASP A 143 -16.77 -10.96 -9.13
N GLY A 144 -15.54 -11.44 -8.91
CA GLY A 144 -14.97 -12.52 -9.73
C GLY A 144 -14.64 -12.10 -11.18
N ASN A 145 -14.71 -10.82 -11.49
CA ASN A 145 -14.31 -10.33 -12.80
C ASN A 145 -12.79 -10.45 -12.92
N GLN A 146 -12.35 -11.38 -13.76
CA GLN A 146 -10.98 -11.46 -14.24
C GLN A 146 -10.72 -10.25 -15.13
N ASP A 147 -10.22 -9.18 -14.56
CA ASP A 147 -9.66 -8.11 -15.38
C ASP A 147 -8.43 -8.64 -16.11
N GLY A 148 -8.45 -8.47 -17.42
CA GLY A 148 -7.54 -9.12 -18.35
C GLY A 148 -6.05 -8.96 -18.05
N ASN A 149 -5.27 -9.75 -18.74
CA ASN A 149 -3.82 -10.04 -18.67
C ASN A 149 -2.83 -8.95 -18.22
N GLU A 150 -3.18 -7.67 -18.23
CA GLU A 150 -2.27 -6.59 -17.81
C GLU A 150 -2.14 -6.46 -16.29
N LYS A 151 -3.20 -6.74 -15.53
CA LYS A 151 -3.16 -6.66 -14.05
C LYS A 151 -2.47 -7.88 -13.42
N CYS A 152 -2.46 -9.03 -14.10
CA CYS A 152 -1.86 -10.26 -13.57
C CYS A 152 -0.37 -10.14 -13.21
N ARG A 153 0.37 -9.23 -13.83
CA ARG A 153 1.81 -9.05 -13.51
C ARG A 153 2.09 -8.42 -12.14
N PHE A 154 1.10 -7.83 -11.50
CA PHE A 154 1.23 -7.26 -10.15
C PHE A 154 0.99 -8.29 -9.05
N TYR A 155 0.38 -9.44 -9.37
CA TYR A 155 0.02 -10.48 -8.42
C TYR A 155 1.00 -11.64 -8.44
N ALA A 156 1.12 -12.32 -7.30
CA ALA A 156 1.92 -13.52 -7.19
C ALA A 156 1.33 -14.66 -8.06
N GLU A 157 2.19 -15.45 -8.69
CA GLU A 157 1.75 -16.64 -9.39
C GLU A 157 1.40 -17.77 -8.42
N ASN A 158 2.13 -17.83 -7.29
CA ASN A 158 1.91 -18.80 -6.22
C ASN A 158 2.66 -18.37 -4.95
N ILE A 159 2.28 -18.95 -3.82
CA ILE A 159 2.86 -18.65 -2.51
C ILE A 159 4.35 -19.03 -2.40
N GLU A 160 4.81 -20.04 -3.14
CA GLU A 160 6.20 -20.50 -3.09
C GLU A 160 7.18 -19.48 -3.68
N GLU A 161 6.73 -18.72 -4.67
CA GLU A 161 7.49 -17.57 -5.19
C GLU A 161 7.71 -16.54 -4.07
N ILE A 162 6.66 -16.23 -3.33
CA ILE A 162 6.71 -15.22 -2.28
C ILE A 162 7.56 -15.68 -1.09
N LYS A 163 7.47 -16.96 -0.72
CA LYS A 163 8.34 -17.54 0.32
C LYS A 163 9.83 -17.31 0.06
N LYS A 164 10.26 -17.38 -1.20
CA LYS A 164 11.66 -17.12 -1.58
C LYS A 164 12.08 -15.68 -1.29
N TYR A 165 11.21 -14.72 -1.58
CA TYR A 165 11.51 -13.30 -1.31
C TYR A 165 11.65 -13.00 0.17
N PHE A 166 10.90 -13.69 1.04
CA PHE A 166 10.91 -13.46 2.48
C PHE A 166 11.81 -14.43 3.26
N SER A 167 12.50 -15.36 2.62
CA SER A 167 13.30 -16.40 3.26
C SER A 167 14.48 -15.91 4.12
N SER A 168 14.94 -14.68 3.91
CA SER A 168 16.04 -14.05 4.67
C SER A 168 15.58 -13.47 6.01
N TRP A 169 14.28 -13.37 6.26
CA TRP A 169 13.73 -12.83 7.50
C TRP A 169 13.01 -13.91 8.32
N LYS A 170 13.27 -13.89 9.62
CA LYS A 170 12.56 -14.76 10.56
C LYS A 170 11.17 -14.19 10.86
N ASN A 171 10.29 -15.06 11.36
CA ASN A 171 8.96 -14.67 11.86
C ASN A 171 8.06 -14.00 10.81
N VAL A 172 8.24 -14.31 9.53
CA VAL A 172 7.33 -13.90 8.45
C VAL A 172 6.35 -15.03 8.18
N ASN A 173 5.06 -14.76 8.36
CA ASN A 173 3.98 -15.72 8.20
C ASN A 173 3.17 -15.34 6.96
N LEU A 174 3.20 -16.18 5.93
CA LEU A 174 2.37 -16.03 4.73
C LEU A 174 1.05 -16.78 4.97
N ILE A 175 -0.06 -16.05 4.91
CA ILE A 175 -1.39 -16.58 5.19
C ILE A 175 -2.21 -16.58 3.89
N GLU A 176 -2.28 -17.76 3.27
CA GLU A 176 -3.04 -17.95 2.03
C GLU A 176 -4.54 -18.02 2.32
N GLY A 177 -5.33 -17.22 1.63
CA GLY A 177 -6.79 -17.30 1.67
C GLY A 177 -7.49 -15.96 1.50
N LYS A 178 -8.83 -16.00 1.59
CA LYS A 178 -9.68 -14.82 1.40
C LYS A 178 -9.94 -14.10 2.71
N LEU A 179 -9.60 -12.82 2.76
CA LEU A 179 -10.04 -11.92 3.81
C LEU A 179 -11.55 -11.63 3.71
N PRO A 180 -12.25 -11.37 4.82
CA PRO A 180 -11.76 -11.36 6.20
C PRO A 180 -11.73 -12.73 6.88
N ASN A 181 -12.05 -13.83 6.19
CA ASN A 181 -12.23 -15.14 6.82
C ASN A 181 -10.92 -15.68 7.42
N THR A 182 -9.83 -15.63 6.65
CA THR A 182 -8.52 -16.08 7.15
C THR A 182 -8.05 -15.26 8.35
N LEU A 183 -8.33 -13.94 8.38
CA LEU A 183 -8.04 -13.12 9.56
C LEU A 183 -8.84 -13.59 10.79
N LYS A 184 -10.14 -13.88 10.63
CA LYS A 184 -10.99 -14.40 11.73
C LYS A 184 -10.46 -15.71 12.30
N GLU A 185 -9.96 -16.60 11.44
CA GLU A 185 -9.38 -17.89 11.87
C GLU A 185 -8.12 -17.67 12.70
N ILE A 186 -7.17 -16.86 12.21
CA ILE A 186 -5.93 -16.53 12.93
C ILE A 186 -6.20 -15.83 14.27
N LEU A 187 -7.21 -14.95 14.32
CA LEU A 187 -7.60 -14.29 15.56
C LEU A 187 -8.25 -15.24 16.58
N LYS A 188 -9.06 -16.21 16.14
CA LYS A 188 -9.61 -17.26 17.03
C LYS A 188 -8.55 -18.13 17.67
N GLU A 189 -7.43 -18.35 16.97
CA GLU A 189 -6.29 -19.12 17.49
C GLU A 189 -5.37 -18.27 18.39
N GLU A 190 -5.76 -17.04 18.68
CA GLU A 190 -5.00 -16.07 19.50
C GLU A 190 -3.54 -15.89 19.06
N LYS A 191 -3.25 -16.12 17.78
CA LYS A 191 -1.90 -16.01 17.21
C LYS A 191 -1.43 -14.56 17.10
N ILE A 192 -2.38 -13.61 16.97
CA ILE A 192 -2.14 -12.18 16.94
C ILE A 192 -2.83 -11.57 18.17
N THR A 193 -2.06 -11.02 19.08
CA THR A 193 -2.56 -10.42 20.33
C THR A 193 -2.38 -8.91 20.40
N LYS A 194 -1.36 -8.40 19.76
CA LYS A 194 -1.07 -6.97 19.64
C LYS A 194 -0.51 -6.66 18.27
N VAL A 195 -0.87 -5.50 17.74
CA VAL A 195 -0.42 -5.02 16.43
C VAL A 195 0.11 -3.60 16.57
N SER A 196 1.22 -3.30 15.94
CA SER A 196 1.80 -1.96 15.90
C SER A 196 1.79 -1.32 14.52
N PHE A 197 1.79 -2.11 13.45
CA PHE A 197 1.74 -1.62 12.08
C PHE A 197 0.78 -2.44 11.22
N ILE A 198 -0.04 -1.75 10.43
CA ILE A 198 -0.93 -2.36 9.44
C ILE A 198 -0.72 -1.64 8.10
N HIS A 199 -0.46 -2.40 7.06
CA HIS A 199 -0.52 -1.93 5.67
C HIS A 199 -1.77 -2.52 5.00
N VAL A 200 -2.58 -1.67 4.38
CA VAL A 200 -3.85 -2.03 3.75
C VAL A 200 -3.75 -1.77 2.24
N ASP A 201 -3.74 -2.84 1.46
CA ASP A 201 -3.50 -2.80 0.00
C ASP A 201 -4.26 -3.95 -0.72
N LEU A 202 -5.58 -4.05 -0.46
CA LEU A 202 -6.42 -5.12 -1.03
C LEU A 202 -7.16 -4.70 -2.31
N ASN A 203 -7.30 -3.43 -2.55
CA ASN A 203 -8.17 -2.88 -3.59
C ASN A 203 -9.66 -3.26 -3.42
N TYR A 204 -10.07 -3.58 -2.18
CA TYR A 204 -11.41 -4.04 -1.77
C TYR A 204 -11.91 -3.27 -0.57
N PRO A 205 -12.46 -2.08 -0.77
CA PRO A 205 -12.79 -1.16 0.31
C PRO A 205 -13.68 -1.76 1.41
N LYS A 206 -14.64 -2.62 1.03
CA LYS A 206 -15.53 -3.26 1.99
C LYS A 206 -14.79 -4.30 2.85
N VAL A 207 -13.98 -5.13 2.22
CA VAL A 207 -13.17 -6.16 2.91
C VAL A 207 -12.12 -5.50 3.80
N GLU A 208 -11.48 -4.44 3.32
CA GLU A 208 -10.55 -3.62 4.10
C GLU A 208 -11.20 -3.08 5.37
N SER A 209 -12.40 -2.47 5.24
CA SER A 209 -13.15 -1.97 6.38
C SER A 209 -13.50 -3.07 7.38
N ASP A 210 -13.93 -4.25 6.89
CA ASP A 210 -14.26 -5.39 7.76
C ASP A 210 -13.03 -5.93 8.50
N CYS A 211 -11.88 -6.01 7.83
CA CYS A 211 -10.60 -6.39 8.46
C CYS A 211 -10.17 -5.37 9.52
N LEU A 212 -10.33 -4.08 9.23
CA LEU A 212 -9.99 -3.02 10.17
C LEU A 212 -10.86 -3.07 11.43
N ASP A 213 -12.16 -3.32 11.30
CA ASP A 213 -13.07 -3.47 12.45
C ASP A 213 -12.66 -4.66 13.34
N LEU A 214 -12.17 -5.75 12.75
CA LEU A 214 -11.66 -6.91 13.48
C LEU A 214 -10.35 -6.66 14.21
N ILE A 215 -9.40 -5.94 13.56
CA ILE A 215 -8.03 -5.80 14.05
C ILE A 215 -7.82 -4.54 14.93
N TRP A 216 -8.70 -3.54 14.81
CA TRP A 216 -8.60 -2.29 15.56
C TRP A 216 -8.44 -2.45 17.07
N PRO A 217 -9.18 -3.36 17.75
CA PRO A 217 -8.98 -3.58 19.19
C PRO A 217 -7.54 -3.95 19.56
N LEU A 218 -6.85 -4.70 18.69
CA LEU A 218 -5.50 -5.22 18.90
C LEU A 218 -4.40 -4.23 18.49
N LEU A 219 -4.72 -3.19 17.70
CA LEU A 219 -3.75 -2.14 17.36
C LEU A 219 -3.40 -1.38 18.65
N VAL A 220 -2.13 -1.27 18.97
CA VAL A 220 -1.67 -0.58 20.20
C VAL A 220 -1.77 0.93 20.06
N LYS A 221 -1.78 1.65 21.19
CA LYS A 221 -1.72 3.12 21.17
C LYS A 221 -0.44 3.59 20.50
N GLY A 222 -0.57 4.52 19.54
CA GLY A 222 0.52 4.97 18.69
C GLY A 222 0.78 4.06 17.47
N GLY A 223 0.10 2.89 17.39
CA GLY A 223 0.18 2.01 16.22
C GLY A 223 -0.32 2.71 14.97
N ILE A 224 0.25 2.34 13.83
CA ILE A 224 0.06 3.02 12.56
C ILE A 224 -0.67 2.12 11.57
N ILE A 225 -1.70 2.67 10.91
CA ILE A 225 -2.30 2.08 9.72
C ILE A 225 -1.88 2.94 8.53
N LEU A 226 -1.29 2.29 7.52
CA LEU A 226 -1.00 2.87 6.22
C LEU A 226 -1.96 2.26 5.19
N PHE A 227 -2.74 3.10 4.53
CA PHE A 227 -3.63 2.74 3.44
C PHE A 227 -2.95 3.05 2.11
N ASP A 228 -2.80 2.08 1.22
CA ASP A 228 -2.06 2.30 -0.03
C ASP A 228 -2.83 3.14 -1.04
N ASP A 229 -4.06 2.78 -1.34
CA ASP A 229 -4.88 3.46 -2.36
C ASP A 229 -5.98 4.38 -1.77
N TYR A 230 -5.74 4.96 -0.59
CA TYR A 230 -6.73 5.76 0.14
C TYR A 230 -7.30 6.93 -0.66
N ALA A 231 -6.45 7.70 -1.28
CA ALA A 231 -6.83 8.89 -2.06
C ALA A 231 -6.32 8.81 -3.52
N TYR A 232 -6.05 7.60 -3.99
CA TYR A 232 -5.62 7.37 -5.34
C TYR A 232 -6.78 7.56 -6.32
N SER A 233 -6.51 8.13 -7.49
CA SER A 233 -7.56 8.42 -8.49
C SER A 233 -8.21 7.13 -9.00
N GLY A 234 -9.52 7.00 -8.82
CA GLY A 234 -10.29 5.82 -9.17
C GLY A 234 -10.66 4.95 -7.97
N PHE A 235 -10.19 5.31 -6.76
CA PHE A 235 -10.48 4.61 -5.50
C PHE A 235 -11.33 5.46 -4.55
N GLU A 236 -12.31 6.19 -5.07
CA GLU A 236 -13.19 7.08 -4.29
C GLU A 236 -14.00 6.32 -3.23
N GLU A 237 -14.30 5.03 -3.46
CA GLU A 237 -14.98 4.18 -2.49
C GLU A 237 -14.07 3.83 -1.30
N SER A 238 -12.79 3.51 -1.54
CA SER A 238 -11.78 3.36 -0.48
C SER A 238 -11.71 4.60 0.38
N TYR A 239 -11.57 5.78 -0.23
CA TYR A 239 -11.56 7.06 0.49
C TYR A 239 -12.78 7.20 1.41
N LYS A 240 -13.98 6.92 0.89
CA LYS A 240 -15.23 7.03 1.65
C LYS A 240 -15.28 6.05 2.82
N LEU A 241 -15.00 4.76 2.57
CA LEU A 241 -15.13 3.71 3.60
C LEU A 241 -14.05 3.84 4.69
N MET A 242 -12.80 4.18 4.32
CA MET A 242 -11.74 4.39 5.30
C MET A 242 -12.01 5.62 6.18
N ASN A 243 -12.56 6.71 5.62
CA ASN A 243 -13.01 7.85 6.43
C ASN A 243 -14.19 7.51 7.35
N ASN A 244 -15.11 6.67 6.90
CA ASN A 244 -16.18 6.18 7.77
C ASN A 244 -15.64 5.34 8.93
N PHE A 245 -14.66 4.46 8.66
CA PHE A 245 -13.94 3.73 9.71
C PHE A 245 -13.24 4.70 10.67
N ALA A 246 -12.44 5.63 10.18
CA ALA A 246 -11.74 6.61 11.01
C ALA A 246 -12.68 7.42 11.91
N LYS A 247 -13.84 7.81 11.37
CA LYS A 247 -14.90 8.49 12.15
C LYS A 247 -15.46 7.63 13.26
N ARG A 248 -15.72 6.31 13.01
CA ARG A 248 -16.21 5.38 14.04
C ARG A 248 -15.25 5.24 15.22
N VAL A 249 -13.95 5.28 14.93
CA VAL A 249 -12.90 5.13 15.95
C VAL A 249 -12.37 6.49 16.46
N ASN A 250 -13.04 7.58 16.12
CA ASN A 250 -12.68 8.95 16.50
C ASN A 250 -11.23 9.34 16.15
N LYS A 251 -10.83 9.06 14.90
CA LYS A 251 -9.51 9.36 14.35
C LYS A 251 -9.62 10.11 13.03
N LEU A 252 -8.49 10.64 12.57
CA LEU A 252 -8.35 11.29 11.27
C LEU A 252 -7.30 10.53 10.45
N ILE A 253 -7.49 10.54 9.14
CA ILE A 253 -6.52 10.00 8.18
C ILE A 253 -5.81 11.18 7.52
N LEU A 254 -4.49 11.21 7.61
CA LEU A 254 -3.65 12.13 6.85
C LEU A 254 -3.57 11.64 5.40
N THR A 255 -4.05 12.43 4.45
CA THR A 255 -3.82 12.19 3.02
C THR A 255 -2.41 12.59 2.65
N THR A 256 -1.66 11.72 2.03
CA THR A 256 -0.31 12.01 1.53
C THR A 256 -0.34 12.37 0.04
N PRO A 257 0.68 13.08 -0.48
CA PRO A 257 0.73 13.43 -1.91
C PRO A 257 0.79 12.24 -2.86
N SER A 258 1.24 11.06 -2.40
CA SER A 258 1.26 9.80 -3.18
C SER A 258 -0.10 9.12 -3.28
N GLY A 259 -1.14 9.66 -2.63
CA GLY A 259 -2.46 9.04 -2.56
C GLY A 259 -2.63 8.05 -1.42
N GLN A 260 -1.58 7.76 -0.65
CA GLN A 260 -1.67 6.95 0.55
C GLN A 260 -2.35 7.71 1.71
N GLY A 261 -2.86 6.96 2.69
CA GLY A 261 -3.42 7.51 3.92
C GLY A 261 -2.68 7.01 5.16
N ILE A 262 -2.48 7.86 6.16
CA ILE A 262 -1.85 7.46 7.43
C ILE A 262 -2.82 7.75 8.58
N LEU A 263 -3.07 6.74 9.42
CA LEU A 263 -3.84 6.86 10.66
C LEU A 263 -3.00 6.36 11.83
N ILE A 264 -2.98 7.13 12.92
CA ILE A 264 -2.28 6.77 14.16
C ILE A 264 -3.30 6.55 15.27
N LYS A 265 -3.27 5.38 15.94
CA LYS A 265 -4.13 5.06 17.09
C LYS A 265 -3.62 5.81 18.38
#